data_6d537eab61c394f0a9705da5525d7aa7
#
_entry.id   6d537eab61c394f0a9705da5525d7aa7
#
_cell.length_a   1.000
_cell.length_b   1.000
_cell.length_c   1.000
_cell.angle_alpha   90.00
_cell.angle_beta   90.00
_cell.angle_gamma   90.00
#
_symmetry.space_group_name_H-M   'P 1'
#
loop_
_entity.id
_entity.type
_entity.pdbx_description
1 polymer ?
#
loop_
_entity_poly.entity_id
_entity_poly.type
_entity_poly.pdbx_seq_one_letter_code
_entity_poly.pdbx_strand_id
1 'polypeptide(L)'
;MEKETLLTQIEQANTLDTLYPLWNELKTYLENQPSFLELGKLFGYQYHLSDKLNLLSISFLQEKKYKESIAFHQELITYFKDDKYLCPFYKNLALSYFYQESDISYFQELLNRYPYDYDLLDAYFTCLFKQNKYEKLKVEIQKQLPLSIEYNIETKNIIRHVVELFKDMNEEELALDYGQIERKQNDFGKKKPTKVIKVGRNDPCPCGSGKKYKKCCGK
;
A
#
# COMPACT_ATOMS: atom_id res chain seq x y z
N MET A 1 -36.16 -0.76 -5.32
CA MET A 1 -35.75 -2.18 -5.65
C MET A 1 -35.61 -2.93 -4.34
N GLU A 2 -35.94 -4.22 -4.28
CA GLU A 2 -35.72 -5.01 -3.05
C GLU A 2 -34.23 -5.19 -2.78
N LYS A 3 -33.86 -5.21 -1.49
CA LYS A 3 -32.45 -5.25 -1.06
C LYS A 3 -31.68 -6.43 -1.67
N GLU A 4 -32.23 -7.63 -1.67
CA GLU A 4 -31.58 -8.83 -2.22
C GLU A 4 -31.35 -8.74 -3.73
N THR A 5 -32.32 -8.18 -4.46
CA THR A 5 -32.18 -7.93 -5.90
C THR A 5 -31.06 -6.95 -6.17
N LEU A 6 -30.97 -5.86 -5.41
CA LEU A 6 -29.89 -4.87 -5.51
C LEU A 6 -28.51 -5.50 -5.28
N LEU A 7 -28.37 -6.30 -4.22
CA LEU A 7 -27.12 -6.96 -3.88
C LEU A 7 -26.67 -7.95 -4.96
N THR A 8 -27.60 -8.71 -5.52
CA THR A 8 -27.32 -9.62 -6.64
C THR A 8 -26.87 -8.87 -7.89
N GLN A 9 -27.46 -7.73 -8.19
CA GLN A 9 -27.04 -6.88 -9.31
C GLN A 9 -25.65 -6.29 -9.08
N ILE A 10 -25.35 -5.83 -7.85
CA ILE A 10 -24.02 -5.32 -7.48
C ILE A 10 -22.96 -6.41 -7.62
N GLU A 11 -23.26 -7.64 -7.18
CA GLU A 11 -22.33 -8.77 -7.31
C GLU A 11 -21.97 -9.05 -8.78
N GLN A 12 -22.95 -8.99 -9.67
CA GLN A 12 -22.77 -9.24 -11.10
C GLN A 12 -22.15 -8.08 -11.87
N ALA A 13 -22.28 -6.85 -11.37
CA ALA A 13 -21.75 -5.67 -12.02
C ALA A 13 -20.21 -5.57 -11.88
N ASN A 14 -19.51 -5.29 -12.98
CA ASN A 14 -18.05 -5.23 -13.02
C ASN A 14 -17.49 -4.05 -13.81
N THR A 15 -18.33 -3.13 -14.25
CA THR A 15 -17.94 -1.92 -14.98
C THR A 15 -18.49 -0.67 -14.30
N LEU A 16 -17.89 0.48 -14.58
CA LEU A 16 -18.35 1.75 -14.06
C LEU A 16 -19.82 2.02 -14.41
N ASP A 17 -20.20 1.78 -15.67
CA ASP A 17 -21.56 2.03 -16.16
C ASP A 17 -22.62 1.14 -15.51
N THR A 18 -22.23 -0.03 -15.02
CA THR A 18 -23.13 -0.95 -14.32
C THR A 18 -23.14 -0.74 -12.80
N LEU A 19 -22.01 -0.37 -12.19
CA LEU A 19 -21.87 -0.20 -10.75
C LEU A 19 -22.35 1.18 -10.26
N TYR A 20 -22.06 2.25 -10.99
CA TYR A 20 -22.37 3.61 -10.51
C TYR A 20 -23.85 3.89 -10.32
N PRO A 21 -24.75 3.46 -11.23
CA PRO A 21 -26.19 3.55 -10.98
C PRO A 21 -26.64 2.80 -9.72
N LEU A 22 -26.06 1.62 -9.46
CA LEU A 22 -26.37 0.81 -8.29
C LEU A 22 -25.86 1.43 -6.97
N TRP A 23 -24.82 2.24 -7.01
CA TRP A 23 -24.39 3.05 -5.87
C TRP A 23 -25.51 4.00 -5.41
N ASN A 24 -26.20 4.65 -6.32
CA ASN A 24 -27.32 5.55 -5.99
C ASN A 24 -28.48 4.82 -5.30
N GLU A 25 -28.78 3.60 -5.73
CA GLU A 25 -29.76 2.75 -5.06
C GLU A 25 -29.24 2.28 -3.70
N LEU A 26 -27.97 1.86 -3.60
CA LEU A 26 -27.35 1.40 -2.38
C LEU A 26 -27.39 2.47 -1.27
N LYS A 27 -27.19 3.74 -1.61
CA LYS A 27 -27.22 4.86 -0.65
C LYS A 27 -28.52 4.90 0.15
N THR A 28 -29.64 4.47 -0.41
CA THR A 28 -30.93 4.45 0.29
C THR A 28 -30.97 3.48 1.48
N TYR A 29 -30.04 2.52 1.50
CA TYR A 29 -29.89 1.53 2.58
C TYR A 29 -28.79 1.89 3.58
N LEU A 30 -27.95 2.89 3.30
CA LEU A 30 -26.85 3.34 4.16
C LEU A 30 -27.34 4.35 5.22
N GLU A 31 -28.44 4.01 5.91
CA GLU A 31 -28.94 4.78 7.03
C GLU A 31 -27.96 4.66 8.23
N ASN A 32 -27.90 5.69 9.07
CA ASN A 32 -27.10 5.72 10.29
C ASN A 32 -25.57 5.62 10.13
N GLN A 33 -25.04 5.87 8.94
CA GLN A 33 -23.60 5.95 8.67
C GLN A 33 -22.81 4.78 9.29
N PRO A 34 -22.98 3.54 8.81
CA PRO A 34 -22.25 2.40 9.32
C PRO A 34 -20.74 2.58 9.09
N SER A 35 -19.90 1.90 9.89
CA SER A 35 -18.49 1.79 9.55
C SER A 35 -18.31 0.95 8.28
N PHE A 36 -17.21 1.17 7.58
CA PHE A 36 -16.90 0.40 6.37
C PHE A 36 -16.80 -1.10 6.67
N LEU A 37 -16.30 -1.47 7.86
CA LEU A 37 -16.26 -2.83 8.35
C LEU A 37 -17.65 -3.44 8.55
N GLU A 38 -18.62 -2.63 9.03
CA GLU A 38 -19.99 -3.09 9.25
C GLU A 38 -20.76 -3.29 7.95
N LEU A 39 -20.30 -2.71 6.85
CA LEU A 39 -20.89 -2.89 5.53
C LEU A 39 -21.02 -4.38 5.17
N GLY A 40 -19.97 -5.17 5.40
CA GLY A 40 -20.00 -6.61 5.18
C GLY A 40 -21.03 -7.33 6.07
N LYS A 41 -21.21 -6.89 7.30
CA LYS A 41 -22.20 -7.47 8.23
C LYS A 41 -23.62 -7.10 7.83
N LEU A 42 -23.86 -5.86 7.39
CA LEU A 42 -25.18 -5.38 7.01
C LEU A 42 -25.70 -6.00 5.71
N PHE A 43 -24.81 -6.23 4.75
CA PHE A 43 -25.18 -6.67 3.42
C PHE A 43 -24.75 -8.10 3.10
N GLY A 44 -24.06 -8.77 4.04
CA GLY A 44 -23.49 -10.11 3.86
C GLY A 44 -22.14 -10.08 3.12
N TYR A 45 -21.16 -10.79 3.68
CA TYR A 45 -19.80 -10.87 3.10
C TYR A 45 -19.77 -11.50 1.71
N GLN A 46 -20.74 -12.33 1.39
CA GLN A 46 -20.87 -13.02 0.09
C GLN A 46 -21.00 -12.07 -1.10
N TYR A 47 -21.47 -10.85 -0.90
CA TYR A 47 -21.68 -9.89 -1.99
C TYR A 47 -20.45 -9.04 -2.29
N HIS A 48 -19.35 -9.23 -1.57
CA HIS A 48 -18.08 -8.53 -1.81
C HIS A 48 -18.23 -7.00 -2.02
N LEU A 49 -19.15 -6.39 -1.28
CA LEU A 49 -19.57 -5.01 -1.51
C LEU A 49 -18.41 -4.01 -1.38
N SER A 50 -17.49 -4.22 -0.42
CA SER A 50 -16.28 -3.41 -0.28
C SER A 50 -15.38 -3.49 -1.52
N ASP A 51 -15.25 -4.68 -2.12
CA ASP A 51 -14.45 -4.88 -3.33
C ASP A 51 -15.11 -4.19 -4.52
N LYS A 52 -16.44 -4.20 -4.60
CA LYS A 52 -17.19 -3.49 -5.64
C LYS A 52 -17.07 -1.97 -5.52
N LEU A 53 -17.08 -1.43 -4.31
CA LEU A 53 -16.84 0.00 -4.08
C LEU A 53 -15.39 0.38 -4.43
N ASN A 54 -14.41 -0.47 -4.12
CA ASN A 54 -13.02 -0.28 -4.55
C ASN A 54 -12.90 -0.33 -6.09
N LEU A 55 -13.55 -1.30 -6.73
CA LEU A 55 -13.57 -1.39 -8.19
C LEU A 55 -14.16 -0.12 -8.81
N LEU A 56 -15.29 0.36 -8.30
CA LEU A 56 -15.93 1.60 -8.75
C LEU A 56 -14.98 2.80 -8.60
N SER A 57 -14.34 2.91 -7.44
CA SER A 57 -13.36 3.96 -7.14
C SER A 57 -12.19 4.00 -8.15
N ILE A 58 -11.62 2.83 -8.46
CA ILE A 58 -10.51 2.69 -9.40
C ILE A 58 -10.98 2.96 -10.84
N SER A 59 -12.17 2.47 -11.22
CA SER A 59 -12.73 2.64 -12.57
C SER A 59 -12.92 4.10 -12.94
N PHE A 60 -13.33 4.95 -12.01
CA PHE A 60 -13.42 6.39 -12.25
C PHE A 60 -12.08 7.01 -12.69
N LEU A 61 -10.98 6.62 -12.02
CA LEU A 61 -9.64 7.11 -12.37
C LEU A 61 -9.17 6.57 -13.71
N GLN A 62 -9.41 5.28 -13.99
CA GLN A 62 -9.03 4.63 -15.24
C GLN A 62 -9.76 5.25 -16.44
N GLU A 63 -11.05 5.54 -16.28
CA GLU A 63 -11.87 6.17 -17.33
C GLU A 63 -11.73 7.70 -17.36
N LYS A 64 -10.87 8.28 -16.50
CA LYS A 64 -10.61 9.73 -16.40
C LYS A 64 -11.86 10.56 -16.08
N LYS A 65 -12.84 9.97 -15.42
CA LYS A 65 -14.08 10.63 -14.97
C LYS A 65 -13.85 11.29 -13.59
N TYR A 66 -12.93 12.25 -13.55
CA TYR A 66 -12.44 12.80 -12.28
C TYR A 66 -13.50 13.58 -11.50
N LYS A 67 -14.38 14.30 -12.19
CA LYS A 67 -15.46 15.06 -11.55
C LYS A 67 -16.46 14.13 -10.85
N GLU A 68 -16.87 13.09 -11.53
CA GLU A 68 -17.76 12.06 -10.96
C GLU A 68 -17.07 11.27 -9.85
N SER A 69 -15.78 11.02 -10.01
CA SER A 69 -14.94 10.42 -8.97
C SER A 69 -14.94 11.24 -7.69
N ILE A 70 -14.74 12.55 -7.78
CA ILE A 70 -14.75 13.45 -6.62
C ILE A 70 -16.12 13.37 -5.92
N ALA A 71 -17.21 13.49 -6.68
CA ALA A 71 -18.57 13.43 -6.11
C ALA A 71 -18.82 12.08 -5.40
N PHE A 72 -18.48 10.96 -6.05
CA PHE A 72 -18.61 9.63 -5.47
C PHE A 72 -17.84 9.47 -4.17
N HIS A 73 -16.55 9.87 -4.15
CA HIS A 73 -15.71 9.70 -2.95
C HIS A 73 -16.16 10.61 -1.80
N GLN A 74 -16.55 11.84 -2.08
CA GLN A 74 -17.10 12.74 -1.08
C GLN A 74 -18.37 12.16 -0.44
N GLU A 75 -19.29 11.64 -1.25
CA GLU A 75 -20.48 10.95 -0.77
C GLU A 75 -20.11 9.73 0.07
N LEU A 76 -19.25 8.85 -0.45
CA LEU A 76 -18.83 7.62 0.24
C LEU A 76 -18.26 7.92 1.62
N ILE A 77 -17.38 8.91 1.73
CA ILE A 77 -16.76 9.32 2.98
C ILE A 77 -17.82 9.82 3.99
N THR A 78 -18.91 10.45 3.54
CA THR A 78 -19.97 10.90 4.44
C THR A 78 -20.80 9.77 5.05
N TYR A 79 -20.88 8.62 4.38
CA TYR A 79 -21.67 7.47 4.86
C TYR A 79 -20.94 6.59 5.86
N PHE A 80 -19.59 6.62 5.90
CA PHE A 80 -18.82 5.73 6.75
C PHE A 80 -18.06 6.46 7.85
N LYS A 81 -18.03 5.86 9.06
CA LYS A 81 -17.38 6.45 10.25
C LYS A 81 -15.97 5.95 10.45
N ASP A 82 -15.61 4.82 9.84
CA ASP A 82 -14.33 4.15 10.07
C ASP A 82 -13.28 4.63 9.07
N ASP A 83 -12.54 5.65 9.45
CA ASP A 83 -11.50 6.27 8.64
C ASP A 83 -10.40 5.29 8.19
N LYS A 84 -10.09 4.28 8.99
CA LYS A 84 -9.01 3.34 8.72
C LYS A 84 -9.21 2.56 7.41
N TYR A 85 -10.45 2.16 7.14
CA TYR A 85 -10.80 1.41 5.94
C TYR A 85 -11.07 2.31 4.73
N LEU A 86 -11.11 3.63 4.94
CA LEU A 86 -11.34 4.60 3.88
C LEU A 86 -10.04 5.11 3.21
N CYS A 87 -8.88 4.72 3.71
CA CYS A 87 -7.59 5.21 3.20
C CYS A 87 -7.43 5.08 1.66
N PRO A 88 -7.78 3.94 1.01
CA PRO A 88 -7.73 3.82 -0.44
C PRO A 88 -8.64 4.82 -1.16
N PHE A 89 -9.80 5.14 -0.58
CA PHE A 89 -10.75 6.10 -1.15
C PHE A 89 -10.27 7.54 -0.99
N TYR A 90 -9.66 7.88 0.13
CA TYR A 90 -9.01 9.18 0.33
C TYR A 90 -7.89 9.41 -0.69
N LYS A 91 -7.05 8.39 -0.94
CA LYS A 91 -6.01 8.44 -1.96
C LYS A 91 -6.60 8.69 -3.34
N ASN A 92 -7.63 7.96 -3.73
CA ASN A 92 -8.27 8.10 -5.04
C ASN A 92 -9.00 9.44 -5.20
N LEU A 93 -9.57 9.99 -4.12
CA LEU A 93 -10.10 11.35 -4.10
C LEU A 93 -8.98 12.39 -4.33
N ALA A 94 -7.85 12.25 -3.64
CA ALA A 94 -6.71 13.15 -3.81
C ALA A 94 -6.14 13.09 -5.25
N LEU A 95 -6.06 11.89 -5.84
CA LEU A 95 -5.67 11.70 -7.24
C LEU A 95 -6.68 12.35 -8.20
N SER A 96 -7.97 12.27 -7.88
CA SER A 96 -9.02 12.90 -8.71
C SER A 96 -8.89 14.43 -8.73
N TYR A 97 -8.65 15.06 -7.58
CA TYR A 97 -8.34 16.51 -7.52
C TYR A 97 -7.08 16.85 -8.30
N PHE A 98 -6.02 16.04 -8.13
CA PHE A 98 -4.78 16.25 -8.88
C PHE A 98 -4.99 16.20 -10.39
N TYR A 99 -5.66 15.17 -10.89
CA TYR A 99 -5.86 15.01 -12.33
C TYR A 99 -6.86 16.00 -12.93
N GLN A 100 -7.82 16.50 -12.14
CA GLN A 100 -8.78 17.50 -12.59
C GLN A 100 -8.21 18.92 -12.55
N GLU A 101 -7.53 19.31 -11.46
CA GLU A 101 -7.17 20.70 -11.16
C GLU A 101 -5.67 20.91 -10.91
N SER A 102 -4.86 19.87 -11.03
CA SER A 102 -3.44 19.85 -10.64
C SER A 102 -3.23 20.20 -9.16
N ASP A 103 -4.25 20.01 -8.32
CA ASP A 103 -4.21 20.30 -6.90
C ASP A 103 -3.64 19.14 -6.09
N ILE A 104 -2.64 19.44 -5.25
CA ILE A 104 -2.00 18.49 -4.34
C ILE A 104 -2.23 18.81 -2.86
N SER A 105 -3.00 19.85 -2.56
CA SER A 105 -3.23 20.31 -1.18
C SER A 105 -3.91 19.23 -0.34
N TYR A 106 -4.83 18.50 -0.91
CA TYR A 106 -5.54 17.43 -0.24
C TYR A 106 -4.63 16.27 0.17
N PHE A 107 -3.57 15.96 -0.61
CA PHE A 107 -2.54 15.01 -0.16
C PHE A 107 -1.84 15.47 1.11
N GLN A 108 -1.52 16.74 1.22
CA GLN A 108 -0.84 17.28 2.40
C GLN A 108 -1.72 17.19 3.66
N GLU A 109 -3.01 17.47 3.53
CA GLU A 109 -3.98 17.28 4.61
C GLU A 109 -4.04 15.81 5.05
N LEU A 110 -4.16 14.88 4.09
CA LEU A 110 -4.24 13.46 4.37
C LEU A 110 -2.96 12.91 5.00
N LEU A 111 -1.78 13.34 4.54
CA LEU A 111 -0.50 12.91 5.10
C LEU A 111 -0.27 13.41 6.54
N ASN A 112 -0.87 14.54 6.92
CA ASN A 112 -0.89 14.97 8.32
C ASN A 112 -1.76 14.05 9.19
N ARG A 113 -2.82 13.50 8.63
CA ARG A 113 -3.74 12.59 9.31
C ARG A 113 -3.25 11.13 9.32
N TYR A 114 -2.61 10.70 8.23
CA TYR A 114 -2.12 9.34 8.00
C TYR A 114 -0.63 9.34 7.60
N PRO A 115 0.29 9.71 8.52
CA PRO A 115 1.69 9.95 8.18
C PRO A 115 2.47 8.68 7.77
N TYR A 116 1.93 7.49 8.05
CA TYR A 116 2.57 6.20 7.74
C TYR A 116 1.83 5.41 6.66
N ASP A 117 0.93 6.06 5.92
CA ASP A 117 0.30 5.44 4.75
C ASP A 117 1.23 5.58 3.54
N TYR A 118 1.99 4.53 3.27
CA TYR A 118 2.98 4.53 2.20
C TYR A 118 2.35 4.53 0.80
N ASP A 119 1.14 4.03 0.63
CA ASP A 119 0.43 4.10 -0.65
C ASP A 119 -0.02 5.52 -0.97
N LEU A 120 -0.48 6.25 0.05
CA LEU A 120 -0.82 7.67 -0.08
C LEU A 120 0.42 8.52 -0.36
N LEU A 121 1.51 8.23 0.35
CA LEU A 121 2.78 8.93 0.18
C LEU A 121 3.37 8.71 -1.20
N ASP A 122 3.31 7.49 -1.71
CA ASP A 122 3.76 7.10 -3.05
C ASP A 122 2.98 7.84 -4.15
N ALA A 123 1.65 7.91 -4.01
CA ALA A 123 0.80 8.68 -4.92
C ALA A 123 1.15 10.19 -4.88
N TYR A 124 1.43 10.75 -3.71
CA TYR A 124 1.85 12.14 -3.56
C TYR A 124 3.18 12.43 -4.26
N PHE A 125 4.18 11.55 -4.09
CA PHE A 125 5.47 11.68 -4.78
C PHE A 125 5.31 11.61 -6.29
N THR A 126 4.49 10.70 -6.79
CA THR A 126 4.15 10.63 -8.22
C THR A 126 3.53 11.94 -8.73
N CYS A 127 2.65 12.57 -7.96
CA CYS A 127 2.03 13.83 -8.33
C CYS A 127 3.04 14.99 -8.36
N LEU A 128 3.94 15.06 -7.38
CA LEU A 128 5.04 16.06 -7.37
C LEU A 128 5.97 15.88 -8.58
N PHE A 129 6.33 14.64 -8.90
CA PHE A 129 7.16 14.33 -10.06
C PHE A 129 6.49 14.78 -11.37
N LYS A 130 5.21 14.44 -11.56
CA LYS A 130 4.43 14.86 -12.74
C LYS A 130 4.28 16.37 -12.88
N GLN A 131 4.35 17.12 -11.78
CA GLN A 131 4.38 18.58 -11.79
C GLN A 131 5.78 19.16 -11.99
N ASN A 132 6.80 18.35 -12.21
CA ASN A 132 8.23 18.76 -12.27
C ASN A 132 8.70 19.52 -11.00
N LYS A 133 8.08 19.26 -9.85
CA LYS A 133 8.44 19.87 -8.55
C LYS A 133 9.56 19.08 -7.88
N TYR A 134 10.67 18.84 -8.59
CA TYR A 134 11.74 17.93 -8.19
C TYR A 134 12.42 18.31 -6.87
N GLU A 135 12.69 19.60 -6.64
CA GLU A 135 13.30 20.04 -5.38
C GLU A 135 12.38 19.77 -4.18
N LYS A 136 11.09 20.08 -4.32
CA LYS A 136 10.11 19.74 -3.28
C LYS A 136 10.01 18.25 -3.06
N LEU A 137 10.00 17.47 -4.15
CA LEU A 137 9.95 16.01 -4.09
C LEU A 137 11.14 15.44 -3.31
N LYS A 138 12.37 15.89 -3.58
CA LYS A 138 13.58 15.47 -2.83
C LYS A 138 13.45 15.74 -1.34
N VAL A 139 13.04 16.94 -0.98
CA VAL A 139 12.84 17.33 0.43
C VAL A 139 11.78 16.45 1.10
N GLU A 140 10.65 16.22 0.45
CA GLU A 140 9.57 15.41 1.01
C GLU A 140 10.00 13.93 1.14
N ILE A 141 10.69 13.36 0.16
CA ILE A 141 11.22 11.99 0.25
C ILE A 141 12.16 11.87 1.46
N GLN A 142 13.15 12.73 1.59
CA GLN A 142 14.12 12.66 2.68
C GLN A 142 13.47 12.85 4.07
N LYS A 143 12.44 13.68 4.14
CA LYS A 143 11.67 13.95 5.37
C LYS A 143 10.82 12.75 5.78
N GLN A 144 10.09 12.17 4.84
CA GLN A 144 9.10 11.12 5.11
C GLN A 144 9.72 9.71 5.14
N LEU A 145 10.79 9.51 4.37
CA LEU A 145 11.52 8.26 4.25
C LEU A 145 13.01 8.49 4.54
N PRO A 146 13.41 8.73 5.79
CA PRO A 146 14.83 8.92 6.12
C PRO A 146 15.64 7.66 5.78
N LEU A 147 16.95 7.81 5.47
CA LEU A 147 17.84 6.69 5.13
C LEU A 147 17.99 5.64 6.25
N SER A 148 17.51 5.95 7.45
CA SER A 148 17.40 5.01 8.57
C SER A 148 16.12 4.17 8.57
N ILE A 149 15.21 4.39 7.61
CA ILE A 149 13.95 3.64 7.54
C ILE A 149 14.20 2.15 7.39
N GLU A 150 13.37 1.35 8.05
CA GLU A 150 13.43 -0.10 7.93
C GLU A 150 12.82 -0.55 6.59
N TYR A 151 13.55 -1.40 5.84
CA TYR A 151 13.02 -2.02 4.65
C TYR A 151 12.26 -3.29 5.02
N ASN A 152 10.95 -3.27 4.87
CA ASN A 152 10.05 -4.39 5.20
C ASN A 152 8.94 -4.52 4.14
N ILE A 153 7.93 -5.33 4.40
CA ILE A 153 6.83 -5.56 3.45
C ILE A 153 6.04 -4.28 3.15
N GLU A 154 5.95 -3.36 4.11
CA GLU A 154 5.19 -2.12 3.97
C GLU A 154 5.97 -1.06 3.19
N THR A 155 7.27 -0.94 3.43
CA THR A 155 8.12 0.11 2.85
C THR A 155 8.78 -0.28 1.53
N LYS A 156 8.85 -1.58 1.19
CA LYS A 156 9.61 -2.06 0.03
C LYS A 156 9.18 -1.45 -1.30
N ASN A 157 7.88 -1.26 -1.50
CA ASN A 157 7.36 -0.76 -2.78
C ASN A 157 7.70 0.72 -2.95
N ILE A 158 7.47 1.52 -1.92
CA ILE A 158 7.77 2.96 -1.96
C ILE A 158 9.29 3.22 -2.05
N ILE A 159 10.13 2.44 -1.38
CA ILE A 159 11.59 2.57 -1.50
C ILE A 159 12.06 2.29 -2.93
N ARG A 160 11.54 1.24 -3.57
CA ARG A 160 11.86 0.94 -4.98
C ARG A 160 11.42 2.07 -5.91
N HIS A 161 10.21 2.56 -5.74
CA HIS A 161 9.72 3.66 -6.55
C HIS A 161 10.55 4.94 -6.33
N VAL A 162 10.95 5.25 -5.10
CA VAL A 162 11.85 6.38 -4.81
C VAL A 162 13.20 6.25 -5.53
N VAL A 163 13.77 5.05 -5.59
CA VAL A 163 15.00 4.79 -6.37
C VAL A 163 14.79 5.09 -7.85
N GLU A 164 13.64 4.70 -8.41
CA GLU A 164 13.30 4.99 -9.82
C GLU A 164 13.12 6.49 -10.05
N LEU A 165 12.37 7.17 -9.17
CA LEU A 165 12.19 8.63 -9.24
C LEU A 165 13.52 9.38 -9.22
N PHE A 166 14.45 9.00 -8.33
CA PHE A 166 15.77 9.64 -8.28
C PHE A 166 16.60 9.38 -9.54
N LYS A 167 16.52 8.20 -10.14
CA LYS A 167 17.16 7.91 -11.43
C LYS A 167 16.57 8.78 -12.55
N ASP A 168 15.25 8.91 -12.61
CA ASP A 168 14.56 9.71 -13.62
C ASP A 168 14.85 11.21 -13.48
N MET A 169 15.17 11.66 -12.25
CA MET A 169 15.64 13.02 -11.97
C MET A 169 17.15 13.22 -12.17
N ASN A 170 17.90 12.17 -12.55
CA ASN A 170 19.38 12.16 -12.63
C ASN A 170 20.07 12.41 -11.28
N GLU A 171 19.45 12.03 -10.17
CA GLU A 171 19.99 12.12 -8.81
C GLU A 171 20.63 10.79 -8.41
N GLU A 172 21.75 10.43 -9.07
CA GLU A 172 22.39 9.11 -8.95
C GLU A 172 22.84 8.78 -7.52
N GLU A 173 23.37 9.76 -6.78
CA GLU A 173 23.83 9.57 -5.40
C GLU A 173 22.67 9.18 -4.49
N LEU A 174 21.55 9.90 -4.55
CA LEU A 174 20.34 9.59 -3.79
C LEU A 174 19.72 8.25 -4.21
N ALA A 175 19.72 7.94 -5.51
CA ALA A 175 19.26 6.64 -6.00
C ALA A 175 20.13 5.48 -5.44
N LEU A 176 21.43 5.67 -5.31
CA LEU A 176 22.34 4.69 -4.71
C LEU A 176 22.08 4.53 -3.20
N ASP A 177 21.92 5.64 -2.48
CA ASP A 177 21.68 5.65 -1.04
C ASP A 177 20.39 4.89 -0.68
N TYR A 178 19.29 5.21 -1.36
CA TYR A 178 18.02 4.49 -1.15
C TYR A 178 18.10 3.04 -1.62
N GLY A 179 18.82 2.74 -2.71
CA GLY A 179 19.08 1.38 -3.17
C GLY A 179 19.89 0.52 -2.18
N GLN A 180 20.69 1.14 -1.31
CA GLN A 180 21.43 0.43 -0.26
C GLN A 180 20.52 -0.03 0.89
N ILE A 181 19.38 0.64 1.12
CA ILE A 181 18.41 0.24 2.15
C ILE A 181 17.92 -1.17 1.87
N GLU A 182 17.54 -1.46 0.62
CA GLU A 182 17.14 -2.80 0.20
C GLU A 182 18.26 -3.85 0.34
N ARG A 183 19.50 -3.49 -0.02
CA ARG A 183 20.66 -4.40 0.03
C ARG A 183 21.05 -4.78 1.46
N LYS A 184 21.07 -3.80 2.37
CA LYS A 184 21.42 -4.04 3.78
C LYS A 184 20.55 -5.10 4.43
N GLN A 185 19.27 -5.17 4.10
CA GLN A 185 18.36 -6.14 4.70
C GLN A 185 18.41 -7.52 4.05
N ASN A 186 18.68 -7.59 2.75
CA ASN A 186 18.92 -8.88 2.10
C ASN A 186 20.16 -9.60 2.67
N ASP A 187 21.12 -8.86 3.25
CA ASP A 187 22.29 -9.44 3.93
C ASP A 187 21.98 -9.91 5.37
N PHE A 188 21.02 -9.26 6.07
CA PHE A 188 20.58 -9.74 7.39
C PHE A 188 19.78 -11.05 7.32
N GLY A 189 19.08 -11.34 6.22
CA GLY A 189 18.37 -12.60 5.99
C GLY A 189 19.27 -13.78 5.59
N LYS A 190 20.46 -13.50 5.08
CA LYS A 190 21.49 -14.53 4.78
C LYS A 190 22.24 -14.81 6.07
N LYS A 191 21.77 -15.78 6.89
CA LYS A 191 22.63 -16.39 7.91
C LYS A 191 23.94 -16.72 7.22
N LYS A 192 25.06 -16.07 7.61
CA LYS A 192 26.39 -16.49 7.17
C LYS A 192 26.44 -18.00 7.34
N PRO A 193 26.78 -18.78 6.30
CA PRO A 193 26.85 -20.23 6.47
C PRO A 193 27.77 -20.48 7.67
N THR A 194 27.19 -21.04 8.71
CA THR A 194 27.98 -21.46 9.88
C THR A 194 29.05 -22.36 9.31
N LYS A 195 30.33 -21.99 9.42
CA LYS A 195 31.43 -22.85 8.99
C LYS A 195 31.19 -24.17 9.69
N VAL A 196 30.68 -25.15 8.96
CA VAL A 196 30.61 -26.52 9.47
C VAL A 196 32.05 -26.93 9.64
N ILE A 197 32.54 -26.91 10.88
CA ILE A 197 33.87 -27.45 11.21
C ILE A 197 33.75 -28.93 10.91
N LYS A 198 34.28 -29.34 9.75
CA LYS A 198 34.39 -30.77 9.43
C LYS A 198 35.40 -31.40 10.39
N VAL A 199 34.87 -31.99 11.46
CA VAL A 199 35.67 -32.74 12.43
C VAL A 199 36.11 -34.02 11.77
N GLY A 200 37.42 -34.18 11.64
CA GLY A 200 38.03 -35.41 11.11
C GLY A 200 37.74 -36.60 12.04
N ARG A 201 37.62 -37.80 11.49
CA ARG A 201 37.34 -39.03 12.29
C ARG A 201 38.29 -39.22 13.45
N ASN A 202 39.54 -38.75 13.34
CA ASN A 202 40.57 -38.89 14.36
C ASN A 202 40.76 -37.67 15.28
N ASP A 203 40.09 -36.57 15.00
CA ASP A 203 40.15 -35.33 15.78
C ASP A 203 39.51 -35.51 17.17
N PRO A 204 39.87 -34.70 18.17
CA PRO A 204 39.21 -34.67 19.44
C PRO A 204 37.70 -34.40 19.26
N CYS A 205 36.85 -35.14 19.99
CA CYS A 205 35.44 -34.96 19.86
C CYS A 205 34.99 -33.57 20.42
N PRO A 206 34.24 -32.77 19.68
CA PRO A 206 33.80 -31.42 20.11
C PRO A 206 32.87 -31.44 21.33
N CYS A 207 32.38 -32.61 21.73
CA CYS A 207 31.58 -32.74 22.95
C CYS A 207 32.41 -32.63 24.26
N GLY A 208 33.72 -32.43 24.17
CA GLY A 208 34.59 -32.30 25.37
C GLY A 208 34.93 -33.61 26.07
N SER A 209 34.55 -34.77 25.53
CA SER A 209 34.79 -36.08 26.15
C SER A 209 36.27 -36.56 26.15
N GLY A 210 37.18 -35.85 25.50
CA GLY A 210 38.59 -36.24 25.31
C GLY A 210 38.80 -37.42 24.34
N LYS A 211 37.73 -38.05 23.83
CA LYS A 211 37.80 -39.18 22.92
C LYS A 211 37.86 -38.69 21.44
N LYS A 212 38.46 -39.53 20.58
CA LYS A 212 38.45 -39.29 19.13
C LYS A 212 37.00 -39.29 18.60
N TYR A 213 36.66 -38.37 17.66
CA TYR A 213 35.30 -38.20 17.14
C TYR A 213 34.64 -39.53 16.71
N LYS A 214 35.37 -40.39 15.97
CA LYS A 214 34.91 -41.73 15.52
C LYS A 214 34.57 -42.70 16.65
N LYS A 215 35.06 -42.44 17.89
CA LYS A 215 34.83 -43.29 19.07
C LYS A 215 33.82 -42.62 20.05
N CYS A 216 33.22 -41.53 19.68
CA CYS A 216 32.29 -40.77 20.46
C CYS A 216 31.04 -40.37 19.63
N CYS A 217 30.88 -39.11 19.23
CA CYS A 217 29.70 -38.61 18.52
C CYS A 217 29.69 -38.94 17.03
N GLY A 218 30.79 -39.50 16.49
CA GLY A 218 30.92 -39.90 15.07
C GLY A 218 30.79 -41.42 14.86
N LYS A 219 30.14 -42.14 15.81
CA LYS A 219 29.79 -43.56 15.61
C LYS A 219 28.63 -43.73 14.65
#